data_f3c8c79ba6ab502404f499b60c1cddc9
#
_entry.id   f3c8c79ba6ab502404f499b60c1cddc9
#
_cell.length_a   1.000
_cell.length_b   1.000
_cell.length_c   1.000
_cell.angle_alpha   90.00
_cell.angle_beta   90.00
_cell.angle_gamma   90.00
#
_symmetry.space_group_name_H-M   'P 1'
#
loop_
_entity.id
_entity.type
_entity.pdbx_description
1 polymer ?
#
loop_
_entity_poly.entity_id
_entity_poly.type
_entity_poly.pdbx_seq_one_letter_code
_entity_poly.pdbx_strand_id
1 'polypeptide(L)'
;MSNLHATVVGAGLAGSEAAWQLARQGIAVTLIEMKPEKMSPAHHSPLFAELVCSNSLRSDRLTNAVGLLKEEMRLMHSLVMEAADLARVPAGGALAVDRTDFSKRITEELKKHPNIELISREITEIPTEPAVIATGPLTDGALMRNIENLLGDSLHFFDAAAPIVTLESLDMNRISRASRYGLSLIHISEPTRQAEIS
;
A
#
# COMPACT_ATOMS: atom_id res chain seq x y z
N MET A 1 27.06 -6.82 21.74
CA MET A 1 26.10 -5.84 21.21
C MET A 1 24.74 -6.50 21.22
N SER A 2 23.74 -5.95 21.90
CA SER A 2 22.37 -6.48 21.83
C SER A 2 21.93 -6.41 20.39
N ASN A 3 21.66 -7.54 19.75
CA ASN A 3 21.04 -7.53 18.43
C ASN A 3 19.66 -6.88 18.57
N LEU A 4 19.52 -5.67 18.02
CA LEU A 4 18.21 -5.03 17.92
C LEU A 4 17.30 -5.91 17.07
N HIS A 5 16.08 -6.11 17.54
CA HIS A 5 15.06 -6.90 16.86
C HIS A 5 13.76 -6.12 16.79
N ALA A 6 13.03 -6.26 15.70
CA ALA A 6 11.70 -5.69 15.51
C ALA A 6 10.79 -6.65 14.73
N THR A 7 9.53 -6.64 15.07
CA THR A 7 8.50 -7.38 14.34
C THR A 7 7.71 -6.45 13.41
N VAL A 8 7.51 -6.87 12.16
CA VAL A 8 6.64 -6.17 11.20
C VAL A 8 5.48 -7.09 10.85
N VAL A 9 4.27 -6.61 11.03
CA VAL A 9 3.03 -7.37 10.75
C VAL A 9 2.35 -6.82 9.51
N GLY A 10 2.23 -7.67 8.50
CA GLY A 10 1.72 -7.34 7.17
C GLY A 10 2.82 -6.99 6.18
N ALA A 11 2.85 -7.69 5.04
CA ALA A 11 3.79 -7.46 3.94
C ALA A 11 3.12 -6.72 2.75
N GLY A 12 2.25 -5.75 3.04
CA GLY A 12 1.78 -4.76 2.08
C GLY A 12 2.87 -3.76 1.72
N LEU A 13 2.52 -2.66 1.03
CA LEU A 13 3.50 -1.63 0.66
C LEU A 13 4.25 -1.07 1.88
N ALA A 14 3.51 -0.69 2.91
CA ALA A 14 4.09 -0.08 4.12
C ALA A 14 4.96 -1.06 4.92
N GLY A 15 4.47 -2.29 5.13
CA GLY A 15 5.23 -3.29 5.89
C GLY A 15 6.45 -3.80 5.16
N SER A 16 6.38 -3.98 3.85
CA SER A 16 7.54 -4.32 3.02
C SER A 16 8.63 -3.26 3.11
N GLU A 17 8.25 -1.99 3.01
CA GLU A 17 9.18 -0.87 3.13
C GLU A 17 9.76 -0.77 4.56
N ALA A 18 8.92 -0.90 5.60
CA ALA A 18 9.38 -0.87 6.99
C ALA A 18 10.39 -1.99 7.29
N ALA A 19 10.09 -3.23 6.88
CA ALA A 19 10.99 -4.36 7.05
C ALA A 19 12.33 -4.15 6.33
N TRP A 20 12.28 -3.64 5.09
CA TRP A 20 13.46 -3.31 4.31
C TRP A 20 14.35 -2.26 4.99
N GLN A 21 13.76 -1.14 5.42
CA GLN A 21 14.53 -0.05 6.03
C GLN A 21 15.13 -0.46 7.37
N LEU A 22 14.40 -1.20 8.21
CA LEU A 22 14.92 -1.73 9.47
C LEU A 22 16.08 -2.69 9.23
N ALA A 23 15.91 -3.64 8.30
CA ALA A 23 16.94 -4.64 8.00
C ALA A 23 18.21 -4.03 7.41
N ARG A 24 18.10 -2.97 6.59
CA ARG A 24 19.26 -2.21 6.08
C ARG A 24 20.02 -1.47 7.16
N GLN A 25 19.37 -1.11 8.27
CA GLN A 25 20.03 -0.53 9.45
C GLN A 25 20.72 -1.58 10.35
N GLY A 26 20.71 -2.86 9.93
CA GLY A 26 21.30 -3.95 10.69
C GLY A 26 20.40 -4.49 11.81
N ILE A 27 19.13 -4.12 11.83
CA ILE A 27 18.14 -4.63 12.77
C ILE A 27 17.64 -5.99 12.27
N ALA A 28 17.60 -6.99 13.14
CA ALA A 28 16.93 -8.27 12.82
C ALA A 28 15.43 -8.05 12.77
N VAL A 29 14.77 -8.49 11.69
CA VAL A 29 13.34 -8.27 11.46
C VAL A 29 12.62 -9.60 11.31
N THR A 30 11.56 -9.80 12.08
CA THR A 30 10.57 -10.82 11.80
C THR A 30 9.41 -10.18 11.04
N LEU A 31 9.30 -10.50 9.74
CA LEU A 31 8.18 -10.05 8.89
C LEU A 31 7.10 -11.14 8.85
N ILE A 32 5.93 -10.82 9.37
CA ILE A 32 4.82 -11.74 9.48
C ILE A 32 3.73 -11.34 8.49
N GLU A 33 3.37 -12.25 7.60
CA GLU A 33 2.34 -12.06 6.59
C GLU A 33 1.37 -13.24 6.60
N MET A 34 0.09 -13.00 6.55
CA MET A 34 -0.91 -14.08 6.55
C MET A 34 -0.98 -14.87 5.24
N LYS A 35 -0.55 -14.25 4.13
CA LYS A 35 -0.45 -14.95 2.84
C LYS A 35 0.74 -15.90 2.80
N PRO A 36 0.64 -17.01 2.11
CA PRO A 36 -0.50 -17.52 1.33
C PRO A 36 -1.52 -18.31 2.16
N GLU A 37 -1.30 -18.53 3.46
CA GLU A 37 -2.18 -19.37 4.30
C GLU A 37 -3.59 -18.80 4.42
N LYS A 38 -3.70 -17.47 4.53
CA LYS A 38 -4.97 -16.76 4.55
C LYS A 38 -4.92 -15.57 3.59
N MET A 39 -5.94 -15.45 2.75
CA MET A 39 -6.11 -14.32 1.83
C MET A 39 -7.18 -13.38 2.38
N SER A 40 -6.99 -12.07 2.26
CA SER A 40 -8.09 -11.11 2.47
C SER A 40 -9.01 -11.09 1.25
N PRO A 41 -10.24 -10.58 1.38
CA PRO A 41 -11.15 -10.45 0.24
C PRO A 41 -10.61 -9.61 -0.94
N ALA A 42 -9.65 -8.72 -0.68
CA ALA A 42 -9.07 -7.84 -1.69
C ALA A 42 -7.82 -8.41 -2.37
N HIS A 43 -7.18 -9.42 -1.78
CA HIS A 43 -5.92 -9.96 -2.30
C HIS A 43 -6.14 -11.25 -3.08
N HIS A 44 -5.44 -11.38 -4.20
CA HIS A 44 -5.53 -12.53 -5.10
C HIS A 44 -4.16 -13.17 -5.39
N SER A 45 -3.07 -12.53 -4.97
CA SER A 45 -1.70 -12.98 -5.19
C SER A 45 -1.02 -13.33 -3.86
N PRO A 46 -0.21 -14.40 -3.79
CA PRO A 46 0.61 -14.70 -2.62
C PRO A 46 1.82 -13.76 -2.46
N LEU A 47 2.07 -12.90 -3.44
CA LEU A 47 3.18 -11.97 -3.44
C LEU A 47 2.96 -10.81 -2.45
N PHE A 48 4.06 -10.23 -1.98
CA PHE A 48 4.03 -9.05 -1.11
C PHE A 48 3.73 -7.78 -1.91
N ALA A 49 3.34 -6.72 -1.22
CA ALA A 49 3.04 -5.41 -1.80
C ALA A 49 2.08 -5.46 -3.01
N GLU A 50 1.08 -6.34 -2.98
CA GLU A 50 0.09 -6.44 -4.05
C GLU A 50 -0.70 -5.15 -4.21
N LEU A 51 -0.75 -4.65 -5.45
CA LEU A 51 -1.53 -3.46 -5.80
C LEU A 51 -2.97 -3.85 -6.14
N VAL A 52 -3.87 -3.79 -5.17
CA VAL A 52 -5.25 -4.27 -5.30
C VAL A 52 -6.19 -3.32 -6.06
N CYS A 53 -5.99 -2.00 -5.97
CA CYS A 53 -6.87 -1.00 -6.60
C CYS A 53 -6.39 -0.58 -7.98
N SER A 54 -5.17 -0.07 -8.07
CA SER A 54 -4.60 0.54 -9.27
C SER A 54 -3.14 0.16 -9.42
N ASN A 55 -2.67 0.03 -10.65
CA ASN A 55 -1.25 -0.11 -10.94
C ASN A 55 -0.52 1.24 -11.05
N SER A 56 -1.20 2.35 -10.79
CA SER A 56 -0.63 3.69 -10.80
C SER A 56 -0.30 4.15 -9.37
N LEU A 57 0.95 4.54 -9.19
CA LEU A 57 1.44 5.19 -7.97
C LEU A 57 1.35 6.72 -8.07
N ARG A 58 0.40 7.22 -8.87
CA ARG A 58 0.14 8.65 -9.11
C ARG A 58 1.28 9.37 -9.86
N SER A 59 1.30 10.72 -9.77
CA SER A 59 2.29 11.56 -10.46
C SER A 59 3.73 11.23 -10.06
N ASP A 60 4.64 11.26 -11.05
CA ASP A 60 6.09 11.14 -10.84
C ASP A 60 6.83 12.47 -11.14
N ARG A 61 6.10 13.57 -11.29
CA ARG A 61 6.67 14.88 -11.57
C ARG A 61 7.13 15.56 -10.28
N LEU A 62 8.36 16.03 -10.23
CA LEU A 62 8.94 16.73 -9.08
C LEU A 62 8.20 18.02 -8.71
N THR A 63 7.49 18.62 -9.66
CA THR A 63 6.64 19.80 -9.41
C THR A 63 5.33 19.49 -8.71
N ASN A 64 5.10 18.21 -8.39
CA ASN A 64 3.91 17.72 -7.70
C ASN A 64 4.34 17.08 -6.37
N ALA A 65 3.65 17.39 -5.29
CA ALA A 65 3.99 16.89 -3.94
C ALA A 65 4.15 15.36 -3.88
N VAL A 66 3.31 14.62 -4.60
CA VAL A 66 3.39 13.16 -4.65
C VAL A 66 4.64 12.69 -5.40
N GLY A 67 5.07 13.40 -6.44
CA GLY A 67 6.30 13.09 -7.17
C GLY A 67 7.54 13.46 -6.36
N LEU A 68 7.50 14.60 -5.67
CA LEU A 68 8.59 15.01 -4.76
C LEU A 68 8.80 13.98 -3.65
N LEU A 69 7.71 13.53 -2.99
CA LEU A 69 7.79 12.49 -1.98
C LEU A 69 8.44 11.20 -2.50
N LYS A 70 8.14 10.79 -3.73
CA LYS A 70 8.78 9.62 -4.34
C LYS A 70 10.28 9.80 -4.53
N GLU A 71 10.70 11.00 -4.90
CA GLU A 71 12.12 11.29 -5.05
C GLU A 71 12.85 11.25 -3.69
N GLU A 72 12.24 11.80 -2.65
CA GLU A 72 12.74 11.65 -1.28
C GLU A 72 12.87 10.18 -0.88
N MET A 73 11.87 9.36 -1.19
CA MET A 73 11.93 7.91 -0.95
C MET A 73 13.06 7.25 -1.76
N ARG A 74 13.30 7.65 -3.01
CA ARG A 74 14.44 7.13 -3.82
C ARG A 74 15.77 7.47 -3.16
N LEU A 75 15.94 8.70 -2.69
CA LEU A 75 17.15 9.11 -1.96
C LEU A 75 17.34 8.33 -0.66
N MET A 76 16.26 7.86 -0.04
CA MET A 76 16.28 6.97 1.12
C MET A 76 16.46 5.50 0.74
N HIS A 77 16.66 5.18 -0.51
CA HIS A 77 16.80 3.81 -1.03
C HIS A 77 15.59 2.92 -0.71
N SER A 78 14.40 3.43 -0.98
CA SER A 78 13.14 2.72 -0.82
C SER A 78 13.07 1.50 -1.73
N LEU A 79 12.77 0.33 -1.16
CA LEU A 79 12.51 -0.89 -1.92
C LEU A 79 11.31 -0.74 -2.85
N VAL A 80 10.24 -0.10 -2.34
CA VAL A 80 9.02 0.14 -3.11
C VAL A 80 9.31 1.00 -4.34
N MET A 81 10.15 2.03 -4.20
CA MET A 81 10.51 2.90 -5.33
C MET A 81 11.44 2.20 -6.32
N GLU A 82 12.42 1.45 -5.84
CA GLU A 82 13.31 0.67 -6.71
C GLU A 82 12.52 -0.35 -7.55
N ALA A 83 11.64 -1.11 -6.91
CA ALA A 83 10.78 -2.07 -7.60
C ALA A 83 9.82 -1.37 -8.60
N ALA A 84 9.30 -0.19 -8.26
CA ALA A 84 8.41 0.57 -9.12
C ALA A 84 9.13 1.12 -10.36
N ASP A 85 10.34 1.62 -10.20
CA ASP A 85 11.14 2.14 -11.31
C ASP A 85 11.54 1.02 -12.28
N LEU A 86 11.86 -0.18 -11.76
CA LEU A 86 12.22 -1.34 -12.58
C LEU A 86 11.00 -2.01 -13.26
N ALA A 87 9.82 -1.93 -12.66
CA ALA A 87 8.58 -2.48 -13.22
C ALA A 87 7.73 -1.44 -13.97
N ARG A 88 8.29 -0.26 -14.26
CA ARG A 88 7.58 0.86 -14.87
C ARG A 88 7.00 0.50 -16.23
N VAL A 89 5.75 0.94 -16.46
CA VAL A 89 5.09 0.92 -17.78
C VAL A 89 4.73 2.33 -18.23
N PRO A 90 4.61 2.59 -19.55
CA PRO A 90 4.28 3.92 -20.05
C PRO A 90 2.92 4.42 -19.53
N ALA A 91 2.91 5.59 -18.86
CA ALA A 91 1.71 6.21 -18.30
C ALA A 91 1.78 7.75 -18.27
N GLY A 92 2.46 8.37 -19.23
CA GLY A 92 2.62 9.82 -19.31
C GLY A 92 3.37 10.40 -18.11
N GLY A 93 2.72 11.26 -17.32
CA GLY A 93 3.33 11.87 -16.13
C GLY A 93 3.09 11.10 -14.83
N ALA A 94 2.47 9.93 -14.90
CA ALA A 94 2.27 9.06 -13.75
C ALA A 94 3.33 7.96 -13.69
N LEU A 95 3.62 7.47 -12.49
CA LEU A 95 4.36 6.23 -12.29
C LEU A 95 3.37 5.07 -12.25
N ALA A 96 3.26 4.34 -13.36
CA ALA A 96 2.50 3.10 -13.42
C ALA A 96 3.44 1.91 -13.58
N VAL A 97 3.05 0.76 -13.07
CA VAL A 97 3.88 -0.43 -13.02
C VAL A 97 3.14 -1.67 -13.53
N ASP A 98 3.88 -2.65 -14.00
CA ASP A 98 3.38 -4.02 -14.08
C ASP A 98 3.21 -4.56 -12.65
N ARG A 99 1.97 -4.91 -12.27
CA ARG A 99 1.62 -5.31 -10.90
C ARG A 99 2.36 -6.57 -10.46
N THR A 100 2.48 -7.53 -11.36
CA THR A 100 3.08 -8.83 -11.06
C THR A 100 4.59 -8.70 -10.90
N ASP A 101 5.24 -8.01 -11.83
CA ASP A 101 6.69 -7.79 -11.77
C ASP A 101 7.08 -6.96 -10.54
N PHE A 102 6.32 -5.90 -10.26
CA PHE A 102 6.49 -5.07 -9.06
C PHE A 102 6.44 -5.89 -7.76
N SER A 103 5.35 -6.65 -7.55
CA SER A 103 5.16 -7.44 -6.34
C SER A 103 6.18 -8.57 -6.23
N LYS A 104 6.54 -9.18 -7.35
CA LYS A 104 7.56 -10.23 -7.41
C LYS A 104 8.92 -9.72 -6.97
N ARG A 105 9.36 -8.57 -7.47
CA ARG A 105 10.64 -7.94 -7.10
C ARG A 105 10.72 -7.68 -5.60
N ILE A 106 9.71 -7.04 -5.02
CA ILE A 106 9.65 -6.77 -3.57
C ILE A 106 9.72 -8.08 -2.78
N THR A 107 8.94 -9.08 -3.19
CA THR A 107 8.90 -10.38 -2.51
C THR A 107 10.26 -11.07 -2.54
N GLU A 108 10.95 -11.04 -3.68
CA GLU A 108 12.25 -11.69 -3.84
C GLU A 108 13.33 -10.98 -3.03
N GLU A 109 13.37 -9.66 -3.02
CA GLU A 109 14.37 -8.90 -2.27
C GLU A 109 14.21 -9.08 -0.76
N LEU A 110 12.98 -9.08 -0.24
CA LEU A 110 12.72 -9.35 1.18
C LEU A 110 13.10 -10.79 1.56
N LYS A 111 12.83 -11.76 0.70
CA LYS A 111 13.22 -13.18 0.92
C LYS A 111 14.71 -13.41 0.93
N LYS A 112 15.47 -12.62 0.18
CA LYS A 112 16.93 -12.75 0.09
C LYS A 112 17.67 -12.02 1.21
N HIS A 113 17.02 -11.10 1.92
CA HIS A 113 17.69 -10.23 2.88
C HIS A 113 18.08 -11.01 4.15
N PRO A 114 19.37 -11.05 4.54
CA PRO A 114 19.85 -11.90 5.63
C PRO A 114 19.31 -11.52 7.02
N ASN A 115 18.87 -10.27 7.20
CA ASN A 115 18.31 -9.77 8.46
C ASN A 115 16.77 -9.84 8.51
N ILE A 116 16.11 -10.49 7.53
CA ILE A 116 14.66 -10.63 7.49
C ILE A 116 14.29 -12.11 7.61
N GLU A 117 13.61 -12.47 8.67
CA GLU A 117 12.94 -13.75 8.83
C GLU A 117 11.47 -13.59 8.42
N LEU A 118 11.01 -14.47 7.52
CA LEU A 118 9.63 -14.46 7.03
C LEU A 118 8.81 -15.53 7.73
N ILE A 119 7.67 -15.15 8.28
CA ILE A 119 6.72 -16.07 8.89
C ILE A 119 5.36 -15.90 8.21
N SER A 120 4.86 -17.00 7.62
CA SER A 120 3.50 -17.02 7.06
C SER A 120 2.53 -17.46 8.15
N ARG A 121 1.79 -16.53 8.70
CA ARG A 121 0.67 -16.80 9.63
C ARG A 121 -0.16 -15.55 9.86
N GLU A 122 -1.42 -15.75 10.23
CA GLU A 122 -2.24 -14.67 10.75
C GLU A 122 -1.82 -14.33 12.19
N ILE A 123 -1.77 -13.04 12.52
CA ILE A 123 -1.59 -12.54 13.89
C ILE A 123 -2.92 -11.99 14.40
N THR A 124 -3.27 -12.40 15.61
CA THR A 124 -4.47 -11.96 16.33
C THR A 124 -4.16 -11.04 17.50
N GLU A 125 -2.92 -11.05 17.97
CA GLU A 125 -2.46 -10.28 19.13
C GLU A 125 -1.36 -9.29 18.70
N ILE A 126 -1.27 -8.17 19.40
CA ILE A 126 -0.20 -7.18 19.18
C ILE A 126 1.09 -7.74 19.80
N PRO A 127 2.22 -7.78 19.04
CA PRO A 127 3.50 -8.19 19.60
C PRO A 127 3.90 -7.32 20.80
N THR A 128 4.55 -7.91 21.80
CA THR A 128 5.00 -7.21 23.02
C THR A 128 6.37 -6.54 22.84
N GLU A 129 7.17 -7.00 21.88
CA GLU A 129 8.42 -6.36 21.46
C GLU A 129 8.17 -5.18 20.50
N PRO A 130 9.21 -4.35 20.21
CA PRO A 130 9.06 -3.30 19.20
C PRO A 130 8.48 -3.81 17.89
N ALA A 131 7.33 -3.28 17.50
CA ALA A 131 6.60 -3.77 16.34
C ALA A 131 6.03 -2.64 15.48
N VAL A 132 5.92 -2.93 14.18
CA VAL A 132 5.19 -2.11 13.19
C VAL A 132 3.98 -2.91 12.73
N ILE A 133 2.78 -2.40 13.00
CA ILE A 133 1.53 -2.99 12.49
C ILE A 133 1.18 -2.31 11.17
N ALA A 134 1.33 -3.04 10.07
CA ALA A 134 1.15 -2.55 8.71
C ALA A 134 0.14 -3.40 7.91
N THR A 135 -0.89 -3.87 8.57
CA THR A 135 -1.92 -4.77 8.02
C THR A 135 -2.92 -4.09 7.10
N GLY A 136 -2.86 -2.76 7.01
CA GLY A 136 -3.65 -1.96 6.07
C GLY A 136 -5.08 -1.65 6.53
N PRO A 137 -5.86 -0.98 5.67
CA PRO A 137 -7.18 -0.47 6.03
C PRO A 137 -8.26 -1.55 6.15
N LEU A 138 -7.98 -2.77 5.67
CA LEU A 138 -8.91 -3.91 5.74
C LEU A 138 -8.58 -4.85 6.90
N THR A 139 -7.87 -4.37 7.91
CA THR A 139 -7.62 -5.12 9.13
C THR A 139 -8.94 -5.44 9.82
N ASP A 140 -9.15 -6.68 10.17
CA ASP A 140 -10.40 -7.16 10.77
C ASP A 140 -10.15 -8.11 11.97
N GLY A 141 -11.24 -8.66 12.50
CA GLY A 141 -11.20 -9.75 13.46
C GLY A 141 -10.58 -9.40 14.82
N ALA A 142 -9.77 -10.30 15.35
CA ALA A 142 -9.22 -10.19 16.70
C ALA A 142 -8.13 -9.12 16.79
N LEU A 143 -7.26 -9.01 15.78
CA LEU A 143 -6.22 -7.99 15.76
C LEU A 143 -6.80 -6.58 15.78
N MET A 144 -7.85 -6.33 14.98
CA MET A 144 -8.54 -5.03 14.98
C MET A 144 -9.05 -4.69 16.37
N ARG A 145 -9.78 -5.62 17.01
CA ARG A 145 -10.29 -5.39 18.38
C ARG A 145 -9.18 -5.11 19.40
N ASN A 146 -8.04 -5.79 19.28
CA ASN A 146 -6.91 -5.56 20.17
C ASN A 146 -6.26 -4.19 19.95
N ILE A 147 -6.21 -3.71 18.70
CA ILE A 147 -5.74 -2.37 18.37
C ILE A 147 -6.73 -1.31 18.89
N GLU A 148 -8.03 -1.51 18.71
CA GLU A 148 -9.09 -0.63 19.24
C GLU A 148 -9.02 -0.53 20.76
N ASN A 149 -8.85 -1.67 21.46
CA ASN A 149 -8.69 -1.69 22.91
C ASN A 149 -7.46 -0.91 23.39
N LEU A 150 -6.38 -0.89 22.60
CA LEU A 150 -5.15 -0.17 22.93
C LEU A 150 -5.28 1.34 22.68
N LEU A 151 -5.91 1.73 21.57
CA LEU A 151 -5.97 3.12 21.10
C LEU A 151 -7.27 3.84 21.48
N GLY A 152 -8.27 3.12 21.95
CA GLY A 152 -9.59 3.66 22.28
C GLY A 152 -10.32 4.17 21.03
N ASP A 153 -11.19 5.16 21.23
CA ASP A 153 -12.03 5.76 20.17
C ASP A 153 -11.26 6.56 19.10
N SER A 154 -9.94 6.57 19.18
CA SER A 154 -9.08 7.32 18.25
C SER A 154 -8.82 6.59 16.93
N LEU A 155 -9.23 5.35 16.81
CA LEU A 155 -8.99 4.53 15.62
C LEU A 155 -10.21 4.54 14.68
N HIS A 156 -9.98 5.00 13.46
CA HIS A 156 -10.98 4.96 12.40
C HIS A 156 -10.43 4.22 11.20
N PHE A 157 -11.04 3.09 10.85
CA PHE A 157 -10.75 2.38 9.60
C PHE A 157 -11.69 2.90 8.50
N PHE A 158 -11.12 3.33 7.40
CA PHE A 158 -11.87 3.74 6.22
C PHE A 158 -11.56 2.78 5.07
N ASP A 159 -12.61 2.19 4.52
CA ASP A 159 -12.49 1.50 3.24
C ASP A 159 -12.37 2.57 2.14
N ALA A 160 -11.22 2.62 1.50
CA ALA A 160 -10.93 3.53 0.39
C ALA A 160 -11.35 2.95 -0.97
N ALA A 161 -12.10 1.86 -1.00
CA ALA A 161 -12.59 1.28 -2.24
C ALA A 161 -13.52 2.29 -2.94
N ALA A 162 -13.15 2.69 -4.16
CA ALA A 162 -14.03 3.50 -4.98
C ALA A 162 -15.30 2.71 -5.32
N PRO A 163 -16.51 3.23 -5.08
CA PRO A 163 -17.72 2.53 -5.42
C PRO A 163 -17.79 2.33 -6.93
N ILE A 164 -17.98 1.08 -7.36
CA ILE A 164 -18.24 0.73 -8.75
C ILE A 164 -19.75 0.75 -8.92
N VAL A 165 -20.23 1.61 -9.82
CA VAL A 165 -21.64 1.73 -10.15
C VAL A 165 -21.87 1.37 -11.62
N THR A 166 -23.04 0.84 -11.93
CA THR A 166 -23.39 0.54 -13.33
C THR A 166 -23.80 1.81 -14.06
N LEU A 167 -23.60 1.84 -15.37
CA LEU A 167 -23.96 3.01 -16.20
C LEU A 167 -25.46 3.35 -16.07
N GLU A 168 -26.31 2.33 -15.95
CA GLU A 168 -27.76 2.46 -15.82
C GLU A 168 -28.17 3.10 -14.49
N SER A 169 -27.34 3.01 -13.46
CA SER A 169 -27.59 3.64 -12.16
C SER A 169 -27.22 5.12 -12.10
N LEU A 170 -26.62 5.66 -13.17
CA LEU A 170 -26.14 7.03 -13.23
C LEU A 170 -27.22 7.96 -13.85
N ASP A 171 -27.53 9.05 -13.14
CA ASP A 171 -28.34 10.12 -13.72
C ASP A 171 -27.46 11.01 -14.62
N MET A 172 -27.51 10.76 -15.94
CA MET A 172 -26.71 11.49 -16.93
C MET A 172 -27.05 12.98 -17.03
N ASN A 173 -28.14 13.44 -16.40
CA ASN A 173 -28.45 14.88 -16.32
C ASN A 173 -27.69 15.58 -15.18
N ARG A 174 -27.18 14.80 -14.22
CA ARG A 174 -26.45 15.30 -13.06
C ARG A 174 -24.94 15.08 -13.13
N ILE A 175 -24.49 14.27 -14.08
CA ILE A 175 -23.07 13.96 -14.27
C ILE A 175 -22.64 14.33 -15.68
N SER A 176 -21.40 14.70 -15.83
CA SER A 176 -20.79 15.01 -17.12
C SER A 176 -19.60 14.09 -17.39
N ARG A 177 -19.40 13.74 -18.65
CA ARG A 177 -18.16 13.10 -19.08
C ARG A 177 -17.07 14.16 -19.14
N ALA A 178 -16.07 14.04 -18.32
CA ALA A 178 -14.93 14.94 -18.33
C ALA A 178 -13.64 14.16 -18.12
N SER A 179 -12.59 14.65 -18.73
CA SER A 179 -11.23 14.15 -18.50
C SER A 179 -10.48 15.15 -17.63
N ARG A 180 -9.84 14.68 -16.59
CA ARG A 180 -8.95 15.52 -15.79
C ARG A 180 -7.80 16.01 -16.69
N TYR A 181 -7.71 17.33 -16.87
CA TYR A 181 -6.72 18.01 -17.74
C TYR A 181 -6.88 17.73 -19.25
N GLY A 182 -8.03 17.27 -19.72
CA GLY A 182 -8.24 17.00 -21.14
C GLY A 182 -7.45 15.83 -21.74
N LEU A 183 -6.90 14.95 -20.91
CA LEU A 183 -5.96 13.91 -21.33
C LEU A 183 -6.61 12.58 -21.73
N SER A 184 -7.91 12.39 -21.51
CA SER A 184 -8.63 11.17 -21.88
C SER A 184 -10.11 11.43 -22.08
N LEU A 185 -10.70 10.83 -23.11
CA LEU A 185 -12.13 10.95 -23.43
C LEU A 185 -12.98 9.81 -22.83
N ILE A 186 -12.37 8.87 -22.13
CA ILE A 186 -13.05 7.65 -21.64
C ILE A 186 -13.32 7.66 -20.14
N HIS A 187 -12.93 8.69 -19.38
CA HIS A 187 -13.21 8.78 -17.96
C HIS A 187 -14.51 9.55 -17.72
N ILE A 188 -15.38 8.95 -16.93
CA ILE A 188 -16.54 9.62 -16.33
C ILE A 188 -16.05 10.13 -14.98
N SER A 189 -16.04 11.46 -14.80
CA SER A 189 -15.77 12.07 -13.51
C SER A 189 -17.04 12.67 -12.95
N GLU A 190 -17.30 12.46 -11.67
CA GLU A 190 -18.33 13.20 -10.96
C GLU A 190 -17.96 14.69 -10.92
N PRO A 191 -18.94 15.59 -11.07
CA PRO A 191 -18.72 16.98 -10.73
C PRO A 191 -18.36 17.03 -9.25
N THR A 192 -17.16 17.45 -8.95
CA THR A 192 -16.74 17.70 -7.57
C THR A 192 -17.69 18.76 -7.01
N ARG A 193 -18.59 18.39 -6.09
CA ARG A 193 -19.28 19.39 -5.29
C ARG A 193 -18.19 20.11 -4.50
N GLN A 194 -17.89 21.31 -4.92
CA GLN A 194 -17.14 22.24 -4.11
C GLN A 194 -17.96 22.44 -2.84
N ALA A 195 -17.47 21.94 -1.71
CA ALA A 195 -18.10 22.23 -0.44
C ALA A 195 -18.04 23.76 -0.27
N GLU A 196 -19.20 24.39 -0.30
CA GLU A 196 -19.31 25.76 0.16
C GLU A 196 -19.03 25.73 1.67
N ILE A 197 -17.84 26.15 2.02
CA ILE A 197 -17.47 26.43 3.40
C ILE A 197 -18.07 27.83 3.68
N SER A 198 -19.20 27.85 4.36
CA SER A 198 -19.74 29.04 5.02
C SER A 198 -19.07 29.23 6.36
#